data_2af7e83de98091163764aa0f0d8de32f
#
_entry.id   2af7e83de98091163764aa0f0d8de32f
#
_cell.length_a   1.000
_cell.length_b   1.000
_cell.length_c   1.000
_cell.angle_alpha   90.00
_cell.angle_beta   90.00
_cell.angle_gamma   90.00
#
_symmetry.space_group_name_H-M   'P 1'
#
loop_
_entity.id
_entity.type
_entity.pdbx_description
1 polymer ?
#
loop_
_entity_poly.entity_id
_entity_poly.type
_entity_poly.pdbx_seq_one_letter_code
_entity_poly.pdbx_strand_id
1 'polypeptide(L)'
;QYLIDCYGEGQLQPMLGTPEHAIYQQWNWFAESTFARPIGEIVNHSREFPGEKRIPAVVAEMQNRGEQCAIAVGDAIGDKAFILGDDFSAADINLGYSIMLAERFLPNGLPESIKPYWQRLSSRPAFIRATS
;
A
#
# COMPACT_ATOMS: atom_id res chain seq x y z
N GLN A 1 -8.48 -11.09 4.64
CA GLN A 1 -7.88 -12.27 5.27
C GLN A 1 -8.87 -13.44 5.31
N TYR A 2 -10.09 -13.27 5.86
CA TYR A 2 -11.10 -14.34 5.96
C TYR A 2 -11.34 -15.11 4.65
N LEU A 3 -11.45 -14.40 3.51
CA LEU A 3 -11.65 -15.05 2.22
C LEU A 3 -10.47 -15.93 1.81
N ILE A 4 -9.24 -15.49 2.12
CA ILE A 4 -8.03 -16.26 1.81
C ILE A 4 -7.95 -17.50 2.70
N ASP A 5 -8.22 -17.35 3.99
CA ASP A 5 -8.16 -18.46 4.95
C ASP A 5 -9.21 -19.54 4.67
N CYS A 6 -10.43 -19.13 4.28
CA CYS A 6 -11.53 -20.08 4.09
C CYS A 6 -11.67 -20.61 2.66
N TYR A 7 -11.24 -19.86 1.66
CA TYR A 7 -11.51 -20.14 0.25
C TYR A 7 -10.29 -20.03 -0.66
N GLY A 8 -9.13 -19.64 -0.11
CA GLY A 8 -7.92 -19.41 -0.88
C GLY A 8 -7.14 -20.67 -1.23
N GLU A 9 -7.49 -21.83 -0.64
CA GLU A 9 -6.81 -23.10 -0.90
C GLU A 9 -5.26 -23.02 -0.79
N GLY A 10 -4.77 -22.21 0.17
CA GLY A 10 -3.34 -21.95 0.37
C GLY A 10 -2.72 -20.95 -0.60
N GLN A 11 -3.52 -20.34 -1.48
CA GLN A 11 -3.03 -19.32 -2.41
C GLN A 11 -3.00 -17.93 -1.76
N LEU A 12 -2.16 -17.04 -2.32
CA LEU A 12 -2.03 -15.63 -1.94
C LEU A 12 -1.52 -15.36 -0.52
N GLN A 13 -1.07 -16.38 0.18
CA GLN A 13 -0.43 -16.24 1.49
C GLN A 13 0.59 -17.38 1.74
N PRO A 14 1.65 -17.15 2.51
CA PRO A 14 2.50 -18.21 3.00
C PRO A 14 1.75 -19.16 3.95
N MET A 15 2.31 -20.36 4.12
CA MET A 15 1.72 -21.36 5.00
C MET A 15 1.57 -20.84 6.44
N LEU A 16 0.40 -21.01 6.99
CA LEU A 16 0.08 -20.60 8.36
C LEU A 16 1.06 -21.22 9.39
N GLY A 17 1.50 -20.40 10.32
CA GLY A 17 2.44 -20.82 11.37
C GLY A 17 3.92 -20.74 10.99
N THR A 18 4.26 -20.26 9.80
CA THR A 18 5.64 -20.01 9.37
C THR A 18 6.10 -18.57 9.66
N PRO A 19 7.42 -18.31 9.75
CA PRO A 19 7.96 -16.96 9.85
C PRO A 19 7.53 -16.08 8.67
N GLU A 20 7.45 -16.61 7.47
CA GLU A 20 7.01 -15.92 6.25
C GLU A 20 5.56 -15.45 6.37
N HIS A 21 4.70 -16.24 7.01
CA HIS A 21 3.32 -15.83 7.28
C HIS A 21 3.26 -14.65 8.27
N ALA A 22 4.16 -14.57 9.23
CA ALA A 22 4.24 -13.42 10.14
C ALA A 22 4.65 -12.14 9.38
N ILE A 23 5.62 -12.22 8.45
CA ILE A 23 6.03 -11.11 7.58
C ILE A 23 4.88 -10.70 6.65
N TYR A 24 4.16 -11.67 6.09
CA TYR A 24 2.96 -11.43 5.29
C TYR A 24 1.90 -10.63 6.07
N GLN A 25 1.59 -11.03 7.30
CA GLN A 25 0.66 -10.32 8.16
C GLN A 25 1.14 -8.90 8.49
N GLN A 26 2.44 -8.72 8.74
CA GLN A 26 3.02 -7.39 8.96
C GLN A 26 2.74 -6.47 7.79
N TRP A 27 2.97 -6.90 6.54
CA TRP A 27 2.74 -6.06 5.36
C TRP A 27 1.26 -5.82 5.08
N ASN A 28 0.38 -6.79 5.35
CA ASN A 28 -1.06 -6.58 5.26
C ASN A 28 -1.54 -5.47 6.21
N TRP A 29 -1.11 -5.53 7.47
CA TRP A 29 -1.46 -4.51 8.46
C TRP A 29 -0.79 -3.17 8.17
N PHE A 30 0.46 -3.18 7.73
CA PHE A 30 1.17 -1.96 7.35
C PHE A 30 0.42 -1.19 6.25
N ALA A 31 -0.05 -1.88 5.23
CA ALA A 31 -0.76 -1.28 4.11
C ALA A 31 -1.97 -0.46 4.57
N GLU A 32 -2.80 -1.02 5.44
CA GLU A 32 -4.04 -0.38 5.88
C GLU A 32 -3.80 0.56 7.08
N SER A 33 -3.22 0.04 8.16
CA SER A 33 -3.15 0.79 9.42
C SER A 33 -2.08 1.88 9.44
N THR A 34 -1.04 1.74 8.61
CA THR A 34 0.12 2.64 8.61
C THR A 34 0.20 3.47 7.34
N PHE A 35 0.12 2.86 6.16
CA PHE A 35 0.30 3.56 4.89
C PHE A 35 -0.98 4.26 4.40
N ALA A 36 -2.12 3.59 4.38
CA ALA A 36 -3.38 4.20 3.91
C ALA A 36 -3.87 5.32 4.83
N ARG A 37 -3.56 5.25 6.14
CA ARG A 37 -4.02 6.21 7.13
C ARG A 37 -3.62 7.67 6.84
N PRO A 38 -2.35 8.04 6.64
CA PRO A 38 -1.98 9.41 6.32
C PRO A 38 -2.58 9.89 5.00
N ILE A 39 -2.71 9.01 4.00
CA ILE A 39 -3.35 9.38 2.73
C ILE A 39 -4.83 9.69 2.94
N GLY A 40 -5.53 8.92 3.75
CA GLY A 40 -6.92 9.18 4.13
C GLY A 40 -7.11 10.55 4.78
N GLU A 41 -6.20 10.97 5.66
CA GLU A 41 -6.27 12.30 6.28
C GLU A 41 -6.01 13.44 5.26
N ILE A 42 -5.12 13.25 4.28
CA ILE A 42 -4.92 14.21 3.20
C ILE A 42 -6.24 14.36 2.39
N VAL A 43 -6.90 13.25 2.09
CA VAL A 43 -8.20 13.25 1.39
C VAL A 43 -9.27 13.96 2.21
N ASN A 44 -9.38 13.67 3.51
CA ASN A 44 -10.34 14.29 4.41
C ASN A 44 -10.16 15.82 4.42
N HIS A 45 -8.93 16.30 4.58
CA HIS A 45 -8.64 17.74 4.56
C HIS A 45 -8.80 18.38 3.18
N SER A 46 -8.87 17.61 2.11
CA SER A 46 -9.10 18.12 0.76
C SER A 46 -10.57 18.18 0.39
N ARG A 47 -11.38 17.24 0.88
CA ARG A 47 -12.79 17.07 0.51
C ARG A 47 -13.76 17.47 1.62
N GLU A 48 -13.56 16.91 2.83
CA GLU A 48 -14.51 17.05 3.96
C GLU A 48 -14.26 18.32 4.77
N PHE A 49 -13.03 18.81 4.81
CA PHE A 49 -12.63 20.01 5.55
C PHE A 49 -11.99 21.07 4.65
N PRO A 50 -12.72 21.56 3.62
CA PRO A 50 -12.20 22.60 2.74
C PRO A 50 -12.13 23.96 3.42
N GLY A 51 -11.31 24.86 2.88
CA GLY A 51 -11.20 26.25 3.34
C GLY A 51 -10.68 26.38 4.78
N GLU A 52 -11.40 27.14 5.60
CA GLU A 52 -10.97 27.47 6.96
C GLU A 52 -10.91 26.28 7.93
N LYS A 53 -11.61 25.19 7.64
CA LYS A 53 -11.56 23.96 8.43
C LYS A 53 -10.32 23.12 8.14
N ARG A 54 -9.65 23.40 7.05
CA ARG A 54 -8.41 22.72 6.70
C ARG A 54 -7.29 23.15 7.62
N ILE A 55 -6.54 22.19 8.16
CA ILE A 55 -5.39 22.44 9.01
C ILE A 55 -4.11 22.14 8.20
N PRO A 56 -3.44 23.16 7.64
CA PRO A 56 -2.29 22.94 6.75
C PRO A 56 -1.15 22.16 7.40
N ALA A 57 -0.90 22.36 8.69
CA ALA A 57 0.13 21.64 9.43
C ALA A 57 -0.15 20.14 9.52
N VAL A 58 -1.42 19.73 9.67
CA VAL A 58 -1.81 18.31 9.64
C VAL A 58 -1.61 17.74 8.26
N VAL A 59 -2.01 18.45 7.21
CA VAL A 59 -1.82 18.00 5.83
C VAL A 59 -0.34 17.79 5.51
N ALA A 60 0.53 18.75 5.86
CA ALA A 60 1.96 18.65 5.64
C ALA A 60 2.59 17.44 6.39
N GLU A 61 2.19 17.23 7.65
CA GLU A 61 2.65 16.07 8.42
C GLU A 61 2.18 14.75 7.82
N MET A 62 0.92 14.67 7.35
CA MET A 62 0.40 13.46 6.71
C MET A 62 1.05 13.19 5.35
N GLN A 63 1.38 14.23 4.59
CA GLN A 63 2.15 14.09 3.36
C GLN A 63 3.54 13.50 3.63
N ASN A 64 4.26 14.03 4.62
CA ASN A 64 5.55 13.48 5.04
C ASN A 64 5.44 12.01 5.48
N ARG A 65 4.45 11.66 6.30
CA ARG A 65 4.23 10.27 6.73
C ARG A 65 3.90 9.34 5.57
N GLY A 66 3.06 9.77 4.63
CA GLY A 66 2.74 9.00 3.44
C GLY A 66 3.97 8.74 2.57
N GLU A 67 4.83 9.75 2.39
CA GLU A 67 6.09 9.61 1.66
C GLU A 67 7.05 8.64 2.37
N GLN A 68 7.19 8.73 3.70
CA GLN A 68 8.01 7.79 4.48
C GLN A 68 7.49 6.35 4.38
N CYS A 69 6.18 6.14 4.35
CA CYS A 69 5.60 4.82 4.13
C CYS A 69 5.94 4.28 2.74
N ALA A 70 5.87 5.12 1.70
CA ALA A 70 6.23 4.72 0.35
C ALA A 70 7.72 4.38 0.22
N ILE A 71 8.61 5.15 0.88
CA ILE A 71 10.04 4.87 0.95
C ILE A 71 10.28 3.52 1.66
N ALA A 72 9.64 3.28 2.80
CA ALA A 72 9.79 2.03 3.56
C ALA A 72 9.38 0.80 2.74
N VAL A 73 8.32 0.90 1.92
CA VAL A 73 7.95 -0.17 0.99
C VAL A 73 8.99 -0.33 -0.11
N GLY A 74 9.50 0.78 -0.68
CA GLY A 74 10.55 0.75 -1.71
C GLY A 74 11.84 0.10 -1.20
N ASP A 75 12.25 0.42 0.02
CA ASP A 75 13.44 -0.17 0.66
C ASP A 75 13.24 -1.67 0.94
N ALA A 76 12.04 -2.04 1.39
CA ALA A 76 11.72 -3.43 1.69
C ALA A 76 11.58 -4.30 0.44
N ILE A 77 11.09 -3.74 -0.67
CA ILE A 77 10.99 -4.45 -1.95
C ILE A 77 12.38 -4.72 -2.53
N GLY A 78 13.26 -3.71 -2.55
CA GLY A 78 14.58 -3.83 -3.16
C GLY A 78 14.51 -4.43 -4.56
N ASP A 79 15.27 -5.49 -4.80
CA ASP A 79 15.32 -6.20 -6.09
C ASP A 79 14.25 -7.32 -6.23
N LYS A 80 13.40 -7.51 -5.22
CA LYS A 80 12.37 -8.56 -5.23
C LYS A 80 11.25 -8.26 -6.22
N ALA A 81 10.62 -9.31 -6.72
CA ALA A 81 9.45 -9.18 -7.60
C ALA A 81 8.22 -8.66 -6.83
N PHE A 82 7.97 -9.19 -5.63
CA PHE A 82 6.86 -8.88 -4.75
C PHE A 82 7.34 -8.68 -3.32
N ILE A 83 6.48 -8.18 -2.45
CA ILE A 83 6.91 -7.76 -1.10
C ILE A 83 7.50 -8.92 -0.26
N LEU A 84 7.06 -10.14 -0.50
CA LEU A 84 7.58 -11.33 0.17
C LEU A 84 8.70 -12.05 -0.60
N GLY A 85 9.00 -11.66 -1.83
CA GLY A 85 9.99 -12.33 -2.69
C GLY A 85 9.50 -12.47 -4.12
N ASP A 86 9.50 -13.69 -4.66
CA ASP A 86 9.12 -13.97 -6.04
C ASP A 86 7.61 -14.23 -6.21
N ASP A 87 6.91 -14.57 -5.13
CA ASP A 87 5.50 -14.93 -5.16
C ASP A 87 4.59 -13.77 -4.81
N PHE A 88 3.58 -13.55 -5.67
CA PHE A 88 2.53 -12.57 -5.45
C PHE A 88 1.58 -13.02 -4.34
N SER A 89 1.27 -12.11 -3.41
CA SER A 89 0.42 -12.38 -2.25
C SER A 89 -0.68 -11.33 -2.07
N ALA A 90 -1.58 -11.55 -1.12
CA ALA A 90 -2.57 -10.54 -0.75
C ALA A 90 -1.95 -9.30 -0.09
N ALA A 91 -0.74 -9.39 0.47
CA ALA A 91 -0.02 -8.22 0.94
C ALA A 91 0.29 -7.25 -0.21
N ASP A 92 0.61 -7.76 -1.41
CA ASP A 92 0.82 -6.94 -2.60
C ASP A 92 -0.48 -6.30 -3.10
N ILE A 93 -1.63 -6.95 -2.91
CA ILE A 93 -2.94 -6.37 -3.23
C ILE A 93 -3.21 -5.16 -2.32
N ASN A 94 -3.04 -5.32 -1.02
CA ASN A 94 -3.30 -4.27 -0.04
C ASN A 94 -2.30 -3.11 -0.19
N LEU A 95 -1.01 -3.41 -0.37
CA LEU A 95 0.01 -2.39 -0.66
C LEU A 95 -0.28 -1.69 -1.98
N GLY A 96 -0.68 -2.41 -3.03
CA GLY A 96 -1.04 -1.84 -4.31
C GLY A 96 -2.16 -0.81 -4.22
N TYR A 97 -3.17 -1.06 -3.40
CA TYR A 97 -4.22 -0.07 -3.12
C TYR A 97 -3.67 1.18 -2.44
N SER A 98 -2.86 1.02 -1.41
CA SER A 98 -2.26 2.16 -0.69
C SER A 98 -1.30 2.96 -1.56
N ILE A 99 -0.52 2.30 -2.44
CA ILE A 99 0.37 2.94 -3.42
C ILE A 99 -0.44 3.73 -4.45
N MET A 100 -1.55 3.17 -4.96
CA MET A 100 -2.45 3.86 -5.88
C MET A 100 -2.99 5.16 -5.27
N LEU A 101 -3.37 5.13 -4.01
CA LEU A 101 -3.80 6.34 -3.30
C LEU A 101 -2.64 7.32 -3.11
N ALA A 102 -1.47 6.84 -2.75
CA ALA A 102 -0.27 7.66 -2.58
C ALA A 102 0.14 8.35 -3.89
N GLU A 103 0.13 7.65 -5.01
CA GLU A 103 0.39 8.22 -6.34
C GLU A 103 -0.54 9.38 -6.66
N ARG A 104 -1.80 9.27 -6.27
CA ARG A 104 -2.84 10.28 -6.55
C ARG A 104 -2.78 11.48 -5.62
N PHE A 105 -2.41 11.30 -4.36
CA PHE A 105 -2.60 12.32 -3.32
C PHE A 105 -1.31 12.87 -2.70
N LEU A 106 -0.16 12.24 -2.92
CA LEU A 106 1.12 12.81 -2.49
C LEU A 106 1.55 13.93 -3.46
N PRO A 107 2.03 15.07 -2.94
CA PRO A 107 2.34 16.24 -3.77
C PRO A 107 3.49 16.01 -4.75
N ASN A 108 4.46 15.16 -4.37
CA ASN A 108 5.65 14.85 -5.16
C ASN A 108 5.52 13.53 -5.93
N GLY A 109 4.33 12.89 -5.89
CA GLY A 109 4.14 11.55 -6.43
C GLY A 109 4.88 10.46 -5.65
N LEU A 110 5.13 9.34 -6.31
CA LEU A 110 5.81 8.20 -5.68
C LEU A 110 7.34 8.34 -5.72
N PRO A 111 8.06 7.96 -4.65
CA PRO A 111 9.51 7.81 -4.67
C PRO A 111 10.00 6.87 -5.78
N GLU A 112 11.18 7.13 -6.34
CA GLU A 112 11.72 6.32 -7.44
C GLU A 112 11.88 4.84 -7.06
N SER A 113 12.22 4.55 -5.81
CA SER A 113 12.43 3.18 -5.31
C SER A 113 11.20 2.28 -5.41
N ILE A 114 9.98 2.84 -5.33
CA ILE A 114 8.75 2.06 -5.37
C ILE A 114 8.13 1.96 -6.77
N LYS A 115 8.53 2.81 -7.71
CA LYS A 115 7.93 2.87 -9.05
C LYS A 115 7.99 1.57 -9.85
N PRO A 116 9.11 0.82 -9.89
CA PRO A 116 9.15 -0.46 -10.60
C PRO A 116 8.18 -1.50 -10.04
N TYR A 117 8.04 -1.54 -8.71
CA TYR A 117 7.07 -2.39 -8.04
C TYR A 117 5.63 -1.97 -8.36
N TRP A 118 5.33 -0.68 -8.27
CA TRP A 118 4.02 -0.14 -8.64
C TRP A 118 3.65 -0.45 -10.09
N GLN A 119 4.57 -0.25 -11.02
CA GLN A 119 4.35 -0.59 -12.43
C GLN A 119 4.01 -2.06 -12.61
N ARG A 120 4.69 -2.95 -11.89
CA ARG A 120 4.42 -4.39 -11.93
C ARG A 120 3.03 -4.72 -11.39
N LEU A 121 2.61 -4.12 -10.29
CA LEU A 121 1.28 -4.34 -9.72
C LEU A 121 0.17 -3.78 -10.61
N SER A 122 0.30 -2.54 -11.06
CA SER A 122 -0.72 -1.83 -11.83
C SER A 122 -0.90 -2.37 -13.26
N SER A 123 0.10 -3.03 -13.82
CA SER A 123 0.00 -3.70 -15.13
C SER A 123 -0.68 -5.08 -15.09
N ARG A 124 -0.97 -5.62 -13.92
CA ARG A 124 -1.65 -6.92 -13.80
C ARG A 124 -3.07 -6.85 -14.36
N PRO A 125 -3.49 -7.83 -15.19
CA PRO A 125 -4.84 -7.82 -15.77
C PRO A 125 -5.96 -7.76 -14.71
N ALA A 126 -5.75 -8.38 -13.53
CA ALA A 126 -6.72 -8.33 -12.44
C ALA A 126 -6.84 -6.93 -11.84
N PHE A 127 -5.72 -6.21 -11.70
CA PHE A 127 -5.73 -4.82 -11.23
C PHE A 127 -6.47 -3.90 -12.22
N ILE A 128 -6.15 -4.01 -13.50
CA ILE A 128 -6.81 -3.22 -14.56
C ILE A 128 -8.32 -3.44 -14.53
N ARG A 129 -8.79 -4.70 -14.45
CA ARG A 129 -10.23 -5.00 -14.35
C ARG A 129 -10.89 -4.47 -13.09
N ALA A 130 -10.17 -4.38 -11.99
CA ALA A 130 -10.73 -3.92 -10.71
C ALA A 130 -10.81 -2.40 -10.62
N THR A 131 -10.08 -1.66 -11.47
CA THR A 131 -9.96 -0.20 -11.43
C THR A 131 -10.53 0.51 -12.66
N SER A 132 -11.05 -0.25 -13.63
CA SER A 132 -11.73 0.25 -14.85
C SER A 132 -13.18 0.63 -14.62
#